data_20e31861bb8b0a6feac2768b17d33bfb
#
_entry.id   20e31861bb8b0a6feac2768b17d33bfb
#
_cell.length_a   1.000
_cell.length_b   1.000
_cell.length_c   1.000
_cell.angle_alpha   90.00
_cell.angle_beta   90.00
_cell.angle_gamma   90.00
#
_symmetry.space_group_name_H-M   'P 1'
#
loop_
_entity.id
_entity.type
_entity.pdbx_description
1 polymer ?
#
loop_
_entity_poly.entity_id
_entity_poly.type
_entity_poly.pdbx_seq_one_letter_code
_entity_poly.pdbx_strand_id
1 'polypeptide(L)'
;MGRRILALEGADMSLDYHQLSKSSLQSALSGPSQRGVQPPLYKDCGIAERMSLPRDYTRGGMAFEEVVRRRRSVREYSPRPLTLDQLSGLLDLSYGITEPSRERRASASAGAQYPLEIYPVVADVEGLVRGVYHYHPRDHSMDMIKGGISALPY
;
A
#
# COMPACT_ATOMS: atom_id res chain seq x y z
N MET A 1 35.89 -30.19 -7.83
CA MET A 1 35.83 -29.11 -6.82
C MET A 1 34.38 -28.88 -6.44
N GLY A 2 33.85 -29.63 -5.47
CA GLY A 2 32.45 -29.67 -5.10
C GLY A 2 32.08 -28.55 -4.12
N ARG A 3 31.10 -27.73 -4.45
CA ARG A 3 30.46 -26.83 -3.49
C ARG A 3 29.49 -27.64 -2.63
N ARG A 4 29.82 -27.79 -1.35
CA ARG A 4 28.90 -28.29 -0.33
C ARG A 4 27.79 -27.24 -0.14
N ILE A 5 26.58 -27.64 -0.47
CA ILE A 5 25.36 -26.96 -0.02
C ILE A 5 25.19 -27.38 1.44
N LEU A 6 25.38 -26.45 2.37
CA LEU A 6 25.00 -26.63 3.77
C LEU A 6 23.46 -26.68 3.82
N ALA A 7 22.93 -27.87 4.04
CA ALA A 7 21.53 -28.04 4.44
C ALA A 7 21.39 -27.41 5.84
N LEU A 8 20.57 -26.35 5.92
CA LEU A 8 20.06 -25.84 7.19
C LEU A 8 19.01 -26.85 7.67
N GLU A 9 19.42 -27.75 8.55
CA GLU A 9 18.50 -28.62 9.28
C GLU A 9 17.52 -27.77 10.08
N GLY A 10 16.24 -28.14 9.99
CA GLY A 10 15.04 -27.58 10.56
C GLY A 10 15.11 -27.00 11.95
N ALA A 11 15.64 -25.80 12.08
CA ALA A 11 15.28 -24.92 13.17
C ALA A 11 13.85 -24.45 12.93
N ASP A 12 12.98 -24.62 13.93
CA ASP A 12 11.58 -24.16 13.86
C ASP A 12 11.54 -22.62 13.79
N MET A 13 11.66 -22.10 12.59
CA MET A 13 11.69 -20.67 12.31
C MET A 13 10.44 -19.94 12.81
N SER A 14 9.33 -20.66 13.10
CA SER A 14 8.09 -20.09 13.61
C SER A 14 8.22 -19.65 15.06
N LEU A 15 8.93 -20.42 15.87
CA LEU A 15 9.22 -20.11 17.28
C LEU A 15 10.20 -18.94 17.42
N ASP A 16 11.26 -18.92 16.60
CA ASP A 16 12.21 -17.83 16.59
C ASP A 16 11.61 -16.51 16.12
N TYR A 17 10.78 -16.51 15.08
CA TYR A 17 10.07 -15.33 14.63
C TYR A 17 9.10 -14.81 15.69
N HIS A 18 8.38 -15.70 16.37
CA HIS A 18 7.46 -15.33 17.44
C HIS A 18 8.16 -14.78 18.69
N GLN A 19 9.35 -15.27 19.00
CA GLN A 19 10.20 -14.75 20.08
C GLN A 19 10.78 -13.38 19.73
N LEU A 20 11.28 -13.19 18.51
CA LEU A 20 11.84 -11.94 18.01
C LEU A 20 10.78 -10.85 17.83
N SER A 21 9.54 -11.21 17.55
CA SER A 21 8.43 -10.25 17.41
C SER A 21 7.86 -9.78 18.75
N LYS A 22 8.18 -10.48 19.85
CA LYS A 22 7.86 -10.02 21.22
C LYS A 22 8.91 -9.01 21.66
N SER A 23 8.75 -7.74 21.26
CA SER A 23 9.45 -6.68 21.98
C SER A 23 8.98 -6.68 23.43
N SER A 24 9.83 -7.05 24.37
CA SER A 24 9.49 -6.90 25.78
C SER A 24 9.31 -5.41 26.07
N LEU A 25 8.33 -5.05 26.90
CA LEU A 25 8.13 -3.66 27.33
C LEU A 25 9.43 -3.06 27.89
N GLN A 26 10.27 -3.87 28.52
CA GLN A 26 11.57 -3.48 29.03
C GLN A 26 12.58 -3.09 27.95
N SER A 27 12.61 -3.80 26.80
CA SER A 27 13.49 -3.42 25.68
C SER A 27 13.02 -2.16 24.97
N ALA A 28 11.71 -1.90 24.95
CA ALA A 28 11.15 -0.68 24.42
C ALA A 28 11.42 0.56 25.31
N LEU A 29 11.57 0.34 26.63
CA LEU A 29 11.81 1.42 27.60
C LEU A 29 13.29 1.65 27.89
N SER A 30 14.18 0.68 27.67
CA SER A 30 15.60 0.74 28.03
C SER A 30 16.56 0.86 26.85
N GLY A 31 16.10 0.80 25.61
CA GLY A 31 16.93 1.08 24.43
C GLY A 31 17.21 2.59 24.33
N PRO A 32 18.48 2.99 24.05
CA PRO A 32 18.68 4.34 23.57
C PRO A 32 17.81 4.49 22.33
N SER A 33 16.93 5.49 22.34
CA SER A 33 16.19 5.86 21.13
C SER A 33 17.24 6.31 20.10
N GLN A 34 17.79 5.35 19.37
CA GLN A 34 18.47 5.67 18.14
C GLN A 34 17.38 6.27 17.25
N ARG A 35 17.22 7.56 17.35
CA ARG A 35 16.57 8.36 16.30
C ARG A 35 17.48 8.21 15.09
N GLY A 36 17.44 7.03 14.47
CA GLY A 36 17.99 6.86 13.14
C GLY A 36 17.36 7.93 12.24
N VAL A 37 18.08 8.32 11.23
CA VAL A 37 17.55 9.22 10.20
C VAL A 37 16.18 8.69 9.80
N GLN A 38 15.12 9.42 10.12
CA GLN A 38 13.77 9.03 9.71
C GLN A 38 13.75 8.99 8.19
N PRO A 39 13.34 7.88 7.57
CA PRO A 39 13.19 7.86 6.13
C PRO A 39 12.19 8.95 5.71
N PRO A 40 12.32 9.51 4.52
CA PRO A 40 11.38 10.50 4.04
C PRO A 40 9.96 9.92 4.04
N LEU A 41 8.97 10.70 4.49
CA LEU A 41 7.55 10.31 4.55
C LEU A 41 6.96 9.98 3.17
N TYR A 42 7.61 10.44 2.13
CA TYR A 42 7.18 10.26 0.74
C TYR A 42 8.37 9.81 -0.10
N LYS A 43 8.15 8.74 -0.86
CA LYS A 43 9.13 8.27 -1.82
C LYS A 43 9.00 9.06 -3.12
N ASP A 44 10.12 9.53 -3.63
CA ASP A 44 10.22 10.06 -4.98
C ASP A 44 10.86 9.01 -5.89
N CYS A 45 10.15 8.63 -6.95
CA CYS A 45 10.64 7.65 -7.93
C CYS A 45 11.43 8.32 -9.08
N GLY A 46 11.61 9.64 -9.06
CA GLY A 46 12.35 10.39 -10.06
C GLY A 46 11.72 10.37 -11.46
N ILE A 47 10.42 10.09 -11.55
CA ILE A 47 9.68 10.01 -12.79
C ILE A 47 9.16 11.40 -13.14
N ALA A 48 9.45 11.85 -14.37
CA ALA A 48 9.14 13.21 -14.80
C ALA A 48 7.65 13.47 -15.06
N GLU A 49 6.90 12.42 -15.41
CA GLU A 49 5.48 12.54 -15.77
C GLU A 49 4.59 12.01 -14.66
N ARG A 50 3.97 12.94 -13.94
CA ARG A 50 3.03 12.67 -12.86
C ARG A 50 1.61 12.96 -13.31
N MET A 51 0.73 11.99 -13.14
CA MET A 51 -0.68 12.11 -13.47
C MET A 51 -1.49 12.42 -12.21
N SER A 52 -2.19 13.55 -12.22
CA SER A 52 -3.13 13.89 -11.14
C SER A 52 -4.39 13.03 -11.21
N LEU A 53 -4.88 12.61 -10.05
CA LEU A 53 -6.13 11.89 -9.91
C LEU A 53 -7.28 12.85 -9.57
N PRO A 54 -8.53 12.60 -10.04
CA PRO A 54 -9.67 13.41 -9.69
C PRO A 54 -9.96 13.33 -8.17
N ARG A 55 -10.25 14.47 -7.54
CA ARG A 55 -10.63 14.54 -6.11
C ARG A 55 -12.15 14.60 -5.89
N ASP A 56 -12.91 14.85 -6.94
CA ASP A 56 -14.36 14.96 -6.98
C ASP A 56 -15.04 13.64 -7.38
N TYR A 57 -14.37 12.52 -7.14
CA TYR A 57 -14.91 11.19 -7.42
C TYR A 57 -16.24 10.95 -6.68
N THR A 58 -17.12 10.14 -7.29
CA THR A 58 -18.43 9.82 -6.74
C THR A 58 -18.29 9.10 -5.40
N ARG A 59 -18.79 9.75 -4.34
CA ARG A 59 -18.83 9.15 -3.00
C ARG A 59 -20.11 8.34 -2.83
N GLY A 60 -19.98 7.12 -2.30
CA GLY A 60 -21.13 6.30 -1.93
C GLY A 60 -21.90 6.94 -0.75
N GLY A 61 -23.23 6.87 -0.78
CA GLY A 61 -24.10 7.39 0.28
C GLY A 61 -24.56 6.33 1.30
N MET A 62 -23.91 5.17 1.34
CA MET A 62 -24.31 4.07 2.23
C MET A 62 -23.78 4.28 3.65
N ALA A 63 -24.66 4.09 4.65
CA ALA A 63 -24.25 4.14 6.06
C ALA A 63 -23.22 3.07 6.36
N PHE A 64 -22.27 3.38 7.27
CA PHE A 64 -21.15 2.48 7.62
C PHE A 64 -21.65 1.09 8.08
N GLU A 65 -22.66 1.05 8.92
CA GLU A 65 -23.24 -0.18 9.44
C GLU A 65 -23.80 -1.06 8.31
N GLU A 66 -24.37 -0.46 7.30
CA GLU A 66 -24.90 -1.16 6.15
C GLU A 66 -23.77 -1.72 5.27
N VAL A 67 -22.70 -0.94 5.08
CA VAL A 67 -21.50 -1.42 4.39
C VAL A 67 -20.93 -2.65 5.07
N VAL A 68 -20.76 -2.60 6.40
CA VAL A 68 -20.24 -3.73 7.19
C VAL A 68 -21.14 -4.97 7.07
N ARG A 69 -22.46 -4.81 7.16
CA ARG A 69 -23.42 -5.91 7.03
C ARG A 69 -23.44 -6.51 5.64
N ARG A 70 -23.27 -5.72 4.59
CA ARG A 70 -23.28 -6.18 3.19
C ARG A 70 -21.95 -6.70 2.69
N ARG A 71 -20.84 -6.32 3.32
CA ARG A 71 -19.52 -6.77 2.89
C ARG A 71 -19.46 -8.29 2.78
N ARG A 72 -19.06 -8.79 1.62
CA ARG A 72 -18.78 -10.21 1.36
C ARG A 72 -17.44 -10.32 0.64
N SER A 73 -16.80 -11.46 0.76
CA SER A 73 -15.66 -11.82 -0.08
C SER A 73 -16.15 -12.22 -1.47
N VAL A 74 -15.84 -11.39 -2.46
CA VAL A 74 -16.21 -11.64 -3.86
C VAL A 74 -14.94 -12.05 -4.59
N ARG A 75 -15.02 -13.11 -5.41
CA ARG A 75 -13.91 -13.65 -6.21
C ARG A 75 -14.22 -13.66 -7.71
N GLU A 76 -15.45 -13.42 -8.06
CA GLU A 76 -15.88 -13.24 -9.44
C GLU A 76 -16.08 -11.75 -9.68
N TYR A 77 -15.29 -11.19 -10.58
CA TYR A 77 -15.31 -9.77 -10.89
C TYR A 77 -16.03 -9.50 -12.20
N SER A 78 -16.61 -8.31 -12.31
CA SER A 78 -17.21 -7.85 -13.56
C SER A 78 -16.11 -7.69 -14.63
N PRO A 79 -16.38 -8.05 -15.91
CA PRO A 79 -15.44 -7.81 -16.99
C PRO A 79 -15.35 -6.33 -17.43
N ARG A 80 -16.10 -5.44 -16.78
CA ARG A 80 -16.06 -4.00 -17.09
C ARG A 80 -14.81 -3.36 -16.50
N PRO A 81 -14.13 -2.46 -17.27
CA PRO A 81 -13.01 -1.70 -16.73
C PRO A 81 -13.47 -0.82 -15.57
N LEU A 82 -12.55 -0.50 -14.68
CA LEU A 82 -12.77 0.57 -13.70
C LEU A 82 -12.65 1.92 -14.38
N THR A 83 -13.44 2.88 -13.94
CA THR A 83 -13.21 4.27 -14.32
C THR A 83 -12.06 4.87 -13.51
N LEU A 84 -11.45 5.94 -14.02
CA LEU A 84 -10.40 6.67 -13.29
C LEU A 84 -10.94 7.21 -11.95
N ASP A 85 -12.19 7.63 -11.91
CA ASP A 85 -12.92 8.07 -10.71
C ASP A 85 -12.97 6.98 -9.63
N GLN A 86 -13.32 5.77 -10.03
CA GLN A 86 -13.38 4.64 -9.11
C GLN A 86 -12.01 4.28 -8.55
N LEU A 87 -10.98 4.27 -9.40
CA LEU A 87 -9.60 4.05 -8.96
C LEU A 87 -9.15 5.16 -8.00
N SER A 88 -9.42 6.41 -8.34
CA SER A 88 -9.10 7.56 -7.50
C SER A 88 -9.75 7.45 -6.12
N GLY A 89 -11.06 7.19 -6.06
CA GLY A 89 -11.78 7.00 -4.80
C GLY A 89 -11.23 5.83 -3.98
N LEU A 90 -10.89 4.71 -4.62
CA LEU A 90 -10.30 3.55 -3.95
C LEU A 90 -8.96 3.90 -3.29
N LEU A 91 -8.08 4.62 -4.00
CA LEU A 91 -6.77 5.02 -3.48
C LEU A 91 -6.89 6.04 -2.34
N ASP A 92 -7.72 7.06 -2.51
CA ASP A 92 -7.91 8.10 -1.49
C ASP A 92 -8.54 7.54 -0.22
N LEU A 93 -9.62 6.75 -0.33
CA LEU A 93 -10.29 6.16 0.83
C LEU A 93 -9.50 5.07 1.53
N SER A 94 -8.54 4.44 0.85
CA SER A 94 -7.67 3.42 1.46
C SER A 94 -6.40 4.00 2.09
N TYR A 95 -5.76 5.00 1.46
CA TYR A 95 -4.45 5.50 1.87
C TYR A 95 -4.25 7.01 1.70
N GLY A 96 -5.27 7.75 1.25
CA GLY A 96 -5.23 9.20 1.10
C GLY A 96 -5.05 9.94 2.43
N ILE A 97 -4.68 11.21 2.34
CA ILE A 97 -4.52 12.07 3.51
C ILE A 97 -5.87 12.57 3.99
N THR A 98 -6.26 12.18 5.20
CA THR A 98 -7.52 12.56 5.85
C THR A 98 -7.39 13.78 6.76
N GLU A 99 -6.18 14.07 7.26
CA GLU A 99 -5.89 15.24 8.09
C GLU A 99 -4.60 15.92 7.58
N PRO A 100 -4.69 16.89 6.67
CA PRO A 100 -3.53 17.52 6.03
C PRO A 100 -2.56 18.20 7.02
N SER A 101 -3.08 18.81 8.10
CA SER A 101 -2.26 19.52 9.10
C SER A 101 -1.28 18.60 9.85
N ARG A 102 -1.58 17.30 9.93
CA ARG A 102 -0.77 16.27 10.59
C ARG A 102 -0.34 15.16 9.65
N GLU A 103 -0.62 15.29 8.37
CA GLU A 103 -0.34 14.29 7.32
C GLU A 103 -0.88 12.89 7.64
N ARG A 104 -2.00 12.82 8.40
CA ARG A 104 -2.62 11.53 8.74
C ARG A 104 -3.36 10.96 7.55
N ARG A 105 -3.21 9.65 7.38
CA ARG A 105 -3.80 8.89 6.27
C ARG A 105 -5.02 8.10 6.70
N ALA A 106 -5.81 7.64 5.73
CA ALA A 106 -6.99 6.80 5.98
C ALA A 106 -6.64 5.48 6.68
N SER A 107 -5.48 4.90 6.38
CA SER A 107 -4.99 3.70 7.05
C SER A 107 -4.29 4.02 8.37
N ALA A 108 -4.40 3.11 9.36
CA ALA A 108 -3.68 3.23 10.61
C ALA A 108 -2.19 2.96 10.43
N SER A 109 -1.35 3.67 11.21
CA SER A 109 0.09 3.44 11.27
C SER A 109 0.63 3.71 12.66
N ALA A 110 1.46 2.82 13.18
CA ALA A 110 2.12 2.99 14.47
C ALA A 110 3.04 4.23 14.43
N GLY A 111 2.82 5.16 15.37
CA GLY A 111 3.57 6.41 15.43
C GLY A 111 3.41 7.32 14.20
N ALA A 112 2.38 7.13 13.39
CA ALA A 112 2.13 7.86 12.14
C ALA A 112 3.33 7.83 11.17
N GLN A 113 4.09 6.73 11.14
CA GLN A 113 5.28 6.58 10.29
C GLN A 113 4.94 6.24 8.83
N TYR A 114 3.77 5.63 8.57
CA TYR A 114 3.27 5.27 7.23
C TYR A 114 4.32 4.62 6.32
N PRO A 115 4.94 3.50 6.73
CA PRO A 115 6.05 2.90 5.99
C PRO A 115 5.63 2.20 4.69
N LEU A 116 4.33 2.05 4.46
CA LEU A 116 3.83 1.38 3.26
C LEU A 116 3.79 2.35 2.08
N GLU A 117 4.25 1.85 0.93
CA GLU A 117 4.09 2.49 -0.37
C GLU A 117 3.06 1.73 -1.19
N ILE A 118 2.18 2.44 -1.87
CA ILE A 118 1.08 1.84 -2.64
C ILE A 118 1.44 1.81 -4.12
N TYR A 119 1.45 0.60 -4.69
CA TYR A 119 1.73 0.38 -6.11
C TYR A 119 0.51 -0.27 -6.79
N PRO A 120 -0.38 0.51 -7.39
CA PRO A 120 -1.46 -0.03 -8.19
C PRO A 120 -0.93 -0.78 -9.41
N VAL A 121 -1.39 -2.02 -9.59
CA VAL A 121 -1.17 -2.79 -10.82
C VAL A 121 -2.41 -2.62 -11.69
N VAL A 122 -2.32 -1.78 -12.69
CA VAL A 122 -3.44 -1.44 -13.59
C VAL A 122 -3.50 -2.45 -14.72
N ALA A 123 -4.56 -3.26 -14.71
CA ALA A 123 -4.84 -4.22 -15.78
C ALA A 123 -5.90 -3.68 -16.76
N ASP A 124 -6.95 -3.02 -16.24
CA ASP A 124 -8.04 -2.49 -17.05
C ASP A 124 -8.73 -1.32 -16.33
N VAL A 125 -8.28 -0.11 -16.63
CA VAL A 125 -8.83 1.15 -16.14
C VAL A 125 -8.98 2.10 -17.31
N GLU A 126 -10.14 2.72 -17.45
CA GLU A 126 -10.43 3.66 -18.53
C GLU A 126 -9.43 4.82 -18.54
N GLY A 127 -8.84 5.07 -19.70
CA GLY A 127 -7.89 6.15 -19.90
C GLY A 127 -6.48 5.89 -19.35
N LEU A 128 -6.20 4.71 -18.76
CA LEU A 128 -4.87 4.34 -18.30
C LEU A 128 -4.22 3.25 -19.13
N VAL A 129 -2.92 3.40 -19.33
CA VAL A 129 -2.09 2.34 -19.92
C VAL A 129 -1.89 1.23 -18.90
N ARG A 130 -1.93 -0.04 -19.34
CA ARG A 130 -1.60 -1.18 -18.48
C ARG A 130 -0.20 -1.05 -17.91
N GLY A 131 -0.06 -1.17 -16.60
CA GLY A 131 1.23 -0.97 -15.97
C GLY A 131 1.19 -1.03 -14.45
N VAL A 132 2.37 -0.84 -13.88
CA VAL A 132 2.56 -0.62 -12.45
C VAL A 132 2.73 0.87 -12.23
N TYR A 133 1.98 1.41 -11.30
CA TYR A 133 2.03 2.81 -10.92
C TYR A 133 2.48 2.93 -9.46
N HIS A 134 3.01 4.09 -9.08
CA HIS A 134 3.25 4.46 -7.70
C HIS A 134 2.26 5.56 -7.32
N TYR A 135 1.54 5.39 -6.22
CA TYR A 135 0.57 6.37 -5.73
C TYR A 135 1.22 7.34 -4.74
N HIS A 136 1.04 8.63 -4.99
CA HIS A 136 1.48 9.72 -4.12
C HIS A 136 0.28 10.30 -3.35
N PRO A 137 0.09 9.95 -2.08
CA PRO A 137 -1.06 10.41 -1.32
C PRO A 137 -1.04 11.93 -1.06
N ARG A 138 0.14 12.56 -1.01
CA ARG A 138 0.27 13.99 -0.77
C ARG A 138 -0.38 14.84 -1.87
N ASP A 139 -0.07 14.50 -3.09
CA ASP A 139 -0.54 15.23 -4.28
C ASP A 139 -1.80 14.60 -4.87
N HIS A 140 -2.19 13.42 -4.38
CA HIS A 140 -3.23 12.57 -4.96
C HIS A 140 -2.99 12.33 -6.44
N SER A 141 -1.86 11.74 -6.74
CA SER A 141 -1.36 11.53 -8.10
C SER A 141 -0.70 10.16 -8.23
N MET A 142 -0.39 9.76 -9.45
CA MET A 142 0.34 8.52 -9.74
C MET A 142 1.44 8.76 -10.78
N ASP A 143 2.56 8.04 -10.61
CA ASP A 143 3.62 7.92 -11.61
C ASP A 143 3.61 6.51 -12.21
N MET A 144 3.74 6.38 -13.52
CA MET A 144 3.89 5.06 -14.15
C MET A 144 5.33 4.57 -14.01
N ILE A 145 5.52 3.53 -13.19
CA ILE A 145 6.83 2.90 -12.95
C ILE A 145 7.21 1.96 -14.09
N LYS A 146 6.23 1.20 -14.59
CA LYS A 146 6.45 0.21 -15.65
C LYS A 146 5.18 0.03 -16.48
N GLY A 147 5.28 0.29 -17.77
CA GLY A 147 4.21 0.02 -18.73
C GLY A 147 4.31 -1.38 -19.36
N GLY A 148 3.27 -1.76 -20.11
CA GLY A 148 3.28 -2.95 -20.98
C GLY A 148 3.34 -4.28 -20.24
N ILE A 149 2.78 -4.38 -19.02
CA ILE A 149 2.62 -5.69 -18.37
C ILE A 149 1.61 -6.53 -19.16
N SER A 150 2.06 -7.70 -19.62
CA SER A 150 1.15 -8.74 -20.11
C SER A 150 0.22 -9.15 -18.97
N ALA A 151 -1.03 -9.52 -19.30
CA ALA A 151 -2.02 -9.92 -18.31
C ALA A 151 -1.40 -10.89 -17.30
N LEU A 152 -1.54 -10.57 -16.01
CA LEU A 152 -1.21 -11.54 -14.98
C LEU A 152 -2.12 -12.74 -15.17
N PRO A 153 -1.59 -13.96 -15.21
CA PRO A 153 -2.45 -15.15 -15.19
C PRO A 153 -3.24 -15.14 -13.88
N TYR A 154 -4.56 -15.24 -13.97
CA TYR A 154 -5.46 -15.42 -12.84
C TYR A 154 -5.29 -16.82 -12.24
#